data_48216f1d8d4219b1973387a2a8cebeaf
#
_entry.id   48216f1d8d4219b1973387a2a8cebeaf
#
_cell.length_a   1.000
_cell.length_b   1.000
_cell.length_c   1.000
_cell.angle_alpha   90.00
_cell.angle_beta   90.00
_cell.angle_gamma   90.00
#
_symmetry.space_group_name_H-M   'P 1'
#
loop_
_entity.id
_entity.type
_entity.pdbx_description
1 polymer ?
#
loop_
_entity_poly.entity_id
_entity_poly.type
_entity_poly.pdbx_seq_one_letter_code
_entity_poly.pdbx_strand_id
1 'polypeptide(L)'
;MVGEHVGYSPRKIPLYPKMIKLHNNVNLAADVTLITHDVSDNMINNTEYVKGKRLPEKIGCIEIMDNVFVGEGSSILYDVRIGPNVIIGAGSMVTKDIPANSVAAGVPARVIGTFEDFVSKRIAWGGGTTDISLRCVV
;
A
#
# COMPACT_ATOMS: atom_id res chain seq x y z
N MET A 1 -5.14 -0.19 14.54
CA MET A 1 -5.53 -1.60 14.80
C MET A 1 -4.74 -2.50 13.88
N VAL A 2 -4.22 -3.59 14.40
CA VAL A 2 -3.45 -4.58 13.63
C VAL A 2 -4.09 -5.95 13.87
N GLY A 3 -4.45 -6.64 12.79
CA GLY A 3 -5.05 -7.97 12.81
C GLY A 3 -4.03 -9.11 13.01
N GLU A 4 -4.44 -10.32 12.70
CA GLU A 4 -3.61 -11.53 12.79
C GLU A 4 -2.79 -11.75 11.51
N HIS A 5 -1.65 -12.44 11.62
CA HIS A 5 -0.75 -12.76 10.50
C HIS A 5 -0.31 -11.53 9.69
N VAL A 6 0.04 -10.44 10.38
CA VAL A 6 0.54 -9.23 9.75
C VAL A 6 2.06 -9.25 9.71
N GLY A 7 2.62 -9.19 8.50
CA GLY A 7 4.04 -8.98 8.25
C GLY A 7 4.32 -7.49 8.01
N TYR A 8 5.09 -6.87 8.88
CA TYR A 8 5.45 -5.46 8.76
C TYR A 8 6.97 -5.32 8.64
N SER A 9 7.47 -5.12 7.42
CA SER A 9 8.88 -4.96 7.13
C SER A 9 9.36 -3.52 6.87
N PRO A 10 8.49 -2.49 6.84
CA PRO A 10 8.95 -1.11 6.73
C PRO A 10 9.88 -0.71 7.89
N ARG A 11 10.89 0.08 7.59
CA ARG A 11 11.87 0.55 8.59
C ARG A 11 11.39 1.75 9.40
N LYS A 12 10.31 2.41 8.96
CA LYS A 12 9.79 3.62 9.59
C LYS A 12 8.36 3.39 10.08
N ILE A 13 8.07 3.86 11.28
CA ILE A 13 6.72 3.93 11.80
C ILE A 13 6.11 5.26 11.31
N PRO A 14 4.89 5.24 10.75
CA PRO A 14 4.21 6.45 10.31
C PRO A 14 3.98 7.44 11.46
N LEU A 15 3.92 8.72 11.17
CA LEU A 15 3.75 9.78 12.16
C LEU A 15 2.45 9.64 12.97
N TYR A 16 1.37 9.23 12.32
CA TYR A 16 0.07 9.00 12.97
C TYR A 16 -0.34 7.52 12.89
N PRO A 17 0.29 6.62 13.65
CA PRO A 17 0.02 5.17 13.53
C PRO A 17 -1.42 4.79 13.89
N LYS A 18 -2.10 5.60 14.71
CA LYS A 18 -3.51 5.39 15.05
C LYS A 18 -4.46 5.56 13.85
N MET A 19 -4.00 6.21 12.77
CA MET A 19 -4.75 6.39 11.55
C MET A 19 -4.61 5.20 10.58
N ILE A 20 -3.91 4.15 11.00
CA ILE A 20 -3.67 2.96 10.18
C ILE A 20 -4.41 1.77 10.75
N LYS A 21 -5.11 1.06 9.87
CA LYS A 21 -5.81 -0.16 10.18
C LYS A 21 -5.35 -1.27 9.23
N LEU A 22 -4.70 -2.26 9.79
CA LEU A 22 -4.28 -3.47 9.08
C LEU A 22 -5.15 -4.62 9.57
N HIS A 23 -5.91 -5.22 8.65
CA HIS A 23 -6.72 -6.39 8.94
C HIS A 23 -5.87 -7.67 8.96
N ASN A 24 -6.48 -8.82 8.73
CA ASN A 24 -5.78 -10.09 8.83
C ASN A 24 -4.99 -10.42 7.56
N ASN A 25 -3.88 -11.12 7.72
CA ASN A 25 -3.06 -11.61 6.61
C ASN A 25 -2.61 -10.48 5.66
N VAL A 26 -2.08 -9.41 6.24
CA VAL A 26 -1.51 -8.25 5.51
C VAL A 26 0.01 -8.33 5.57
N ASN A 27 0.65 -8.21 4.43
CA ASN A 27 2.11 -8.23 4.34
C ASN A 27 2.62 -6.97 3.61
N LEU A 28 3.35 -6.14 4.35
CA LEU A 28 4.02 -4.96 3.83
C LEU A 28 5.51 -5.26 3.68
N ALA A 29 5.99 -5.24 2.45
CA ALA A 29 7.40 -5.48 2.14
C ALA A 29 8.31 -4.33 2.62
N ALA A 30 9.61 -4.52 2.46
CA ALA A 30 10.60 -3.52 2.85
C ALA A 30 10.35 -2.17 2.15
N ASP A 31 10.67 -1.10 2.86
CA ASP A 31 10.60 0.28 2.37
C ASP A 31 9.21 0.74 1.87
N VAL A 32 8.14 0.03 2.26
CA VAL A 32 6.77 0.53 2.07
C VAL A 32 6.55 1.75 2.97
N THR A 33 5.98 2.81 2.41
CA THR A 33 5.69 4.04 3.12
C THR A 33 4.18 4.25 3.24
N LEU A 34 3.70 4.40 4.48
CA LEU A 34 2.31 4.74 4.78
C LEU A 34 2.25 6.23 5.11
N ILE A 35 1.63 7.01 4.23
CA ILE A 35 1.56 8.48 4.34
C ILE A 35 0.21 8.86 4.90
N THR A 36 0.17 9.19 6.19
CA THR A 36 -1.07 9.50 6.93
C THR A 36 -1.37 10.98 7.03
N HIS A 37 -0.49 11.84 6.56
CA HIS A 37 -0.62 13.28 6.69
C HIS A 37 0.03 14.03 5.52
N ASP A 38 -0.34 15.30 5.41
CA ASP A 38 0.19 16.23 4.42
C ASP A 38 0.31 17.59 5.09
N VAL A 39 1.50 18.15 5.05
CA VAL A 39 1.84 19.44 5.67
C VAL A 39 1.91 20.58 4.65
N SER A 40 1.27 20.43 3.50
CA SER A 40 1.19 21.49 2.49
C SER A 40 0.50 22.76 2.99
N ASP A 41 -0.33 22.64 4.02
CA ASP A 41 -0.94 23.77 4.72
C ASP A 41 0.08 24.81 5.21
N ASN A 42 1.26 24.36 5.64
CA ASN A 42 2.34 25.24 6.08
C ASN A 42 2.80 26.20 4.96
N MET A 43 2.85 25.73 3.74
CA MET A 43 3.18 26.54 2.58
C MET A 43 1.96 27.35 2.12
N ILE A 44 0.81 26.69 1.98
CA ILE A 44 -0.41 27.31 1.45
C ILE A 44 -0.86 28.49 2.32
N ASN A 45 -0.77 28.36 3.64
CA ASN A 45 -1.15 29.40 4.60
C ASN A 45 -0.32 30.71 4.46
N ASN A 46 0.83 30.65 3.78
CA ASN A 46 1.65 31.80 3.48
C ASN A 46 1.38 32.42 2.09
N THR A 47 0.33 31.95 1.42
CA THR A 47 -0.09 32.45 0.11
C THR A 47 -1.35 33.33 0.22
N GLU A 48 -1.61 34.12 -0.81
CA GLU A 48 -2.83 34.91 -0.90
C GLU A 48 -4.09 34.06 -1.22
N TYR A 49 -3.91 32.81 -1.65
CA TYR A 49 -5.01 31.93 -2.05
C TYR A 49 -5.92 31.53 -0.90
N VAL A 50 -5.44 31.54 0.34
CA VAL A 50 -6.25 31.22 1.52
C VAL A 50 -7.23 32.32 1.91
N LYS A 51 -7.10 33.54 1.35
CA LYS A 51 -8.01 34.67 1.60
C LYS A 51 -8.29 34.95 3.08
N GLY A 52 -7.24 34.94 3.90
CA GLY A 52 -7.33 35.17 5.35
C GLY A 52 -7.83 33.97 6.17
N LYS A 53 -8.18 32.84 5.56
CA LYS A 53 -8.47 31.59 6.24
C LYS A 53 -7.16 30.90 6.63
N ARG A 54 -7.23 29.99 7.60
CA ARG A 54 -6.12 29.13 7.97
C ARG A 54 -6.51 27.67 7.75
N LEU A 55 -5.75 26.98 6.93
CA LEU A 55 -5.93 25.57 6.69
C LEU A 55 -5.21 24.77 7.79
N PRO A 56 -5.85 23.74 8.36
CA PRO A 56 -5.20 22.81 9.24
C PRO A 56 -4.36 21.80 8.44
N GLU A 57 -3.43 21.12 9.13
CA GLU A 57 -2.74 19.97 8.59
C GLU A 57 -3.75 18.90 8.12
N LYS A 58 -3.53 18.34 6.94
CA LYS A 58 -4.35 17.25 6.43
C LYS A 58 -3.89 15.93 7.05
N ILE A 59 -4.78 15.27 7.78
CA ILE A 59 -4.56 13.94 8.34
C ILE A 59 -5.65 13.03 7.79
N GLY A 60 -5.31 11.81 7.39
CA GLY A 60 -6.27 10.85 6.88
C GLY A 60 -5.91 9.40 7.20
N CYS A 61 -6.90 8.53 7.08
CA CYS A 61 -6.78 7.12 7.41
C CYS A 61 -6.27 6.29 6.25
N ILE A 62 -5.58 5.19 6.59
CA ILE A 62 -5.25 4.11 5.66
C ILE A 62 -5.88 2.83 6.22
N GLU A 63 -6.68 2.13 5.41
CA GLU A 63 -7.26 0.86 5.78
C GLU A 63 -6.89 -0.21 4.77
N ILE A 64 -6.18 -1.24 5.24
CA ILE A 64 -5.77 -2.39 4.42
C ILE A 64 -6.53 -3.61 4.92
N MET A 65 -7.38 -4.15 4.06
CA MET A 65 -8.29 -5.25 4.37
C MET A 65 -7.55 -6.59 4.40
N ASP A 66 -8.29 -7.70 4.51
CA ASP A 66 -7.71 -9.04 4.58
C ASP A 66 -7.01 -9.46 3.29
N ASN A 67 -5.96 -10.26 3.41
CA ASN A 67 -5.24 -10.87 2.30
C ASN A 67 -4.66 -9.84 1.32
N VAL A 68 -3.86 -8.93 1.83
CA VAL A 68 -3.20 -7.89 1.01
C VAL A 68 -1.69 -8.00 1.11
N PHE A 69 -1.02 -8.02 -0.04
CA PHE A 69 0.42 -7.85 -0.15
C PHE A 69 0.76 -6.51 -0.79
N VAL A 70 1.69 -5.79 -0.21
CA VAL A 70 2.21 -4.53 -0.75
C VAL A 70 3.70 -4.70 -1.05
N GLY A 71 4.04 -4.57 -2.34
CA GLY A 71 5.41 -4.73 -2.83
C GLY A 71 6.38 -3.66 -2.34
N GLU A 72 7.66 -4.03 -2.32
CA GLU A 72 8.75 -3.21 -1.83
C GLU A 72 8.78 -1.81 -2.46
N GLY A 73 9.06 -0.80 -1.63
CA GLY A 73 9.22 0.59 -2.07
C GLY A 73 7.92 1.28 -2.49
N SER A 74 6.76 0.65 -2.30
CA SER A 74 5.47 1.28 -2.58
C SER A 74 5.11 2.32 -1.53
N SER A 75 4.34 3.33 -1.93
CA SER A 75 3.78 4.34 -1.04
C SER A 75 2.26 4.31 -1.09
N ILE A 76 1.62 4.41 0.07
CA ILE A 76 0.16 4.46 0.20
C ILE A 76 -0.22 5.78 0.83
N LEU A 77 -1.05 6.54 0.13
CA LEU A 77 -1.51 7.85 0.58
C LEU A 77 -2.68 7.72 1.56
N TYR A 78 -2.89 8.74 2.35
CA TYR A 78 -4.04 8.86 3.26
C TYR A 78 -5.38 8.80 2.51
N ASP A 79 -6.44 8.49 3.23
CA ASP A 79 -7.80 8.32 2.75
C ASP A 79 -7.93 7.21 1.67
N VAL A 80 -7.11 6.15 1.80
CA VAL A 80 -7.11 5.00 0.89
C VAL A 80 -7.53 3.74 1.64
N ARG A 81 -8.41 2.97 0.99
CA ARG A 81 -8.76 1.59 1.37
C ARG A 81 -8.28 0.62 0.30
N ILE A 82 -7.64 -0.47 0.72
CA ILE A 82 -7.12 -1.51 -0.16
C ILE A 82 -7.74 -2.86 0.18
N GLY A 83 -8.28 -3.51 -0.81
CA GLY A 83 -8.71 -4.90 -0.72
C GLY A 83 -10.16 -5.11 -0.29
N PRO A 84 -10.50 -6.36 0.10
CA PRO A 84 -9.59 -7.52 0.34
C PRO A 84 -9.08 -8.20 -0.93
N ASN A 85 -8.14 -9.14 -0.74
CA ASN A 85 -7.54 -9.96 -1.80
C ASN A 85 -6.88 -9.08 -2.87
N VAL A 86 -5.81 -8.39 -2.51
CA VAL A 86 -5.10 -7.45 -3.40
C VAL A 86 -3.59 -7.68 -3.34
N ILE A 87 -2.98 -7.60 -4.50
CA ILE A 87 -1.53 -7.48 -4.66
C ILE A 87 -1.20 -6.08 -5.19
N ILE A 88 -0.33 -5.37 -4.50
CA ILE A 88 0.26 -4.11 -4.98
C ILE A 88 1.67 -4.40 -5.46
N GLY A 89 1.95 -4.11 -6.73
CA GLY A 89 3.29 -4.26 -7.31
C GLY A 89 4.31 -3.33 -6.67
N ALA A 90 5.58 -3.77 -6.64
CA ALA A 90 6.67 -2.98 -6.07
C ALA A 90 6.79 -1.58 -6.71
N GLY A 91 7.21 -0.60 -5.94
CA GLY A 91 7.43 0.78 -6.41
C GLY A 91 6.15 1.52 -6.83
N SER A 92 4.99 1.08 -6.38
CA SER A 92 3.71 1.70 -6.73
C SER A 92 3.39 2.91 -5.83
N MET A 93 2.60 3.84 -6.36
CA MET A 93 2.04 4.96 -5.61
C MET A 93 0.52 4.84 -5.55
N VAL A 94 0.00 4.37 -4.43
CA VAL A 94 -1.44 4.19 -4.24
C VAL A 94 -2.06 5.49 -3.73
N THR A 95 -2.81 6.16 -4.60
CA THR A 95 -3.43 7.46 -4.33
C THR A 95 -4.95 7.39 -4.19
N LYS A 96 -5.56 6.25 -4.53
CA LYS A 96 -7.01 6.00 -4.48
C LYS A 96 -7.27 4.59 -4.01
N ASP A 97 -8.51 4.32 -3.62
CA ASP A 97 -8.96 2.99 -3.23
C ASP A 97 -8.65 1.95 -4.31
N ILE A 98 -8.23 0.79 -3.84
CA ILE A 98 -8.00 -0.38 -4.71
C ILE A 98 -9.11 -1.39 -4.44
N PRO A 99 -9.88 -1.78 -5.47
CA PRO A 99 -11.00 -2.69 -5.30
C PRO A 99 -10.55 -4.09 -4.91
N ALA A 100 -11.45 -4.84 -4.29
CA ALA A 100 -11.23 -6.24 -3.93
C ALA A 100 -10.85 -7.10 -5.15
N ASN A 101 -10.14 -8.19 -4.89
CA ASN A 101 -9.82 -9.23 -5.87
C ASN A 101 -9.01 -8.71 -7.08
N SER A 102 -8.10 -7.79 -6.85
CA SER A 102 -7.34 -7.14 -7.91
C SER A 102 -5.83 -7.15 -7.68
N VAL A 103 -5.11 -6.95 -8.78
CA VAL A 103 -3.69 -6.62 -8.79
C VAL A 103 -3.57 -5.19 -9.32
N ALA A 104 -2.87 -4.34 -8.58
CA ALA A 104 -2.63 -2.96 -8.98
C ALA A 104 -1.14 -2.65 -8.95
N ALA A 105 -0.69 -1.78 -9.84
CA ALA A 105 0.69 -1.35 -9.90
C ALA A 105 0.82 0.00 -10.61
N GLY A 106 1.98 0.62 -10.45
CA GLY A 106 2.37 1.83 -11.16
C GLY A 106 2.30 3.11 -10.34
N VAL A 107 2.62 4.22 -11.00
CA VAL A 107 2.62 5.58 -10.44
C VAL A 107 1.83 6.50 -11.37
N PRO A 108 0.58 6.84 -11.05
CA PRO A 108 -0.23 6.33 -9.95
C PRO A 108 -0.64 4.85 -10.17
N ALA A 109 -0.86 4.13 -9.08
CA ALA A 109 -1.27 2.73 -9.16
C ALA A 109 -2.62 2.59 -9.88
N ARG A 110 -2.70 1.59 -10.75
CA ARG A 110 -3.89 1.21 -11.52
C ARG A 110 -4.09 -0.29 -11.44
N VAL A 111 -5.34 -0.74 -11.49
CA VAL A 111 -5.67 -2.16 -11.60
C VAL A 111 -5.16 -2.67 -12.94
N ILE A 112 -4.33 -3.72 -12.90
CA ILE A 112 -3.70 -4.33 -14.07
C ILE A 112 -4.08 -5.80 -14.25
N GLY A 113 -4.82 -6.37 -13.32
CA GLY A 113 -5.24 -7.76 -13.38
C GLY A 113 -6.10 -8.17 -12.20
N THR A 114 -6.41 -9.46 -12.13
CA THR A 114 -7.18 -10.05 -11.05
C THR A 114 -6.29 -10.80 -10.06
N PHE A 115 -6.69 -10.82 -8.82
CA PHE A 115 -6.01 -11.60 -7.78
C PHE A 115 -6.00 -13.10 -8.11
N GLU A 116 -7.10 -13.64 -8.63
CA GLU A 116 -7.22 -15.04 -9.01
C GLU A 116 -6.21 -15.44 -10.09
N ASP A 117 -6.08 -14.65 -11.15
CA ASP A 117 -5.10 -14.90 -12.21
C ASP A 117 -3.66 -14.84 -11.69
N PHE A 118 -3.37 -13.89 -10.82
CA PHE A 118 -2.06 -13.79 -10.19
C PHE A 118 -1.73 -15.04 -9.38
N VAL A 119 -2.66 -15.50 -8.54
CA VAL A 119 -2.50 -16.70 -7.73
C VAL A 119 -2.30 -17.93 -8.62
N SER A 120 -3.10 -18.07 -9.67
CA SER A 120 -3.00 -19.19 -10.62
C SER A 120 -1.62 -19.25 -11.30
N LYS A 121 -1.10 -18.11 -11.72
CA LYS A 121 0.25 -18.00 -12.31
C LYS A 121 1.34 -18.35 -11.29
N ARG A 122 1.17 -17.94 -10.04
CA ARG A 122 2.13 -18.28 -8.97
C ARG A 122 2.12 -19.76 -8.64
N ILE A 123 0.96 -20.39 -8.64
CA ILE A 123 0.83 -21.86 -8.44
C ILE A 123 1.52 -22.59 -9.57
N ALA A 124 1.26 -22.21 -10.82
CA ALA A 124 1.89 -22.81 -11.99
C ALA A 124 3.43 -22.66 -11.98
N TRP A 125 3.93 -21.52 -11.50
CA TRP A 125 5.36 -21.27 -11.39
C TRP A 125 6.03 -22.05 -10.26
N GLY A 126 5.37 -22.18 -9.09
CA GLY A 126 5.96 -22.68 -7.84
C GLY A 126 5.46 -24.03 -7.37
N GLY A 127 4.41 -24.55 -8.02
CA GLY A 127 3.76 -25.78 -7.58
C GLY A 127 4.64 -27.02 -7.71
N GLY A 128 5.49 -27.27 -6.74
CA GLY A 128 6.21 -28.54 -6.64
C GLY A 128 7.72 -28.52 -6.46
N THR A 129 8.40 -27.38 -6.52
CA THR A 129 9.83 -27.34 -6.20
C THR A 129 10.19 -26.18 -5.28
N THR A 130 10.85 -26.51 -4.17
CA THR A 130 11.55 -25.56 -3.30
C THR A 130 12.97 -25.26 -3.80
N ASP A 131 13.38 -25.81 -4.93
CA ASP A 131 14.73 -25.60 -5.46
C ASP A 131 14.82 -24.28 -6.22
N ILE A 132 15.25 -23.26 -5.49
CA ILE A 132 15.47 -21.91 -6.01
C ILE A 132 16.72 -21.85 -6.90
N SER A 133 17.63 -22.82 -6.79
CA SER A 133 18.93 -22.80 -7.48
C SER A 133 18.82 -22.92 -9.00
N LEU A 134 17.74 -23.51 -9.48
CA LEU A 134 17.53 -23.78 -10.90
C LEU A 134 16.89 -22.62 -11.69
N ARG A 135 16.59 -21.49 -11.05
CA ARG A 135 15.82 -20.42 -11.66
C ARG A 135 16.56 -19.09 -11.86
N CYS A 136 17.77 -19.00 -11.35
CA CYS A 136 18.68 -17.93 -11.73
C CYS A 136 19.41 -18.34 -13.02
N VAL A 137 18.73 -18.15 -14.14
CA VAL A 137 19.39 -18.22 -15.44
C VAL A 137 20.05 -16.87 -15.66
N VAL A 138 21.35 -16.87 -15.53
CA VAL A 138 22.18 -15.73 -15.89
C VAL A 138 22.36 -15.72 -17.41
#